data_80971879ed52327e2b894989a17c801f
#
_entry.id   80971879ed52327e2b894989a17c801f
#
_cell.length_a   1.000
_cell.length_b   1.000
_cell.length_c   1.000
_cell.angle_alpha   90.00
_cell.angle_beta   90.00
_cell.angle_gamma   90.00
#
_symmetry.space_group_name_H-M   'P 1'
#
loop_
_entity.id
_entity.type
_entity.pdbx_description
1 polymer ?
#
loop_
_entity_poly.entity_id
_entity_poly.type
_entity_poly.pdbx_seq_one_letter_code
_entity_poly.pdbx_strand_id
1 'polypeptide(L)'
;MTEYDYWKIFPRMPKKVTIGDITVRDGFQHLEKFISTPAKITYLEELIFAGCRNIEVTNLGNPRNMPQFSDAEELLAHLRSDNFVSRAAKKGIDMNDVVLTAIT
;
A
#
# COMPACT_ATOMS: atom_id res chain seq x y z
N MET A 1 -16.38 28.19 -12.00
CA MET A 1 -17.24 27.00 -12.08
C MET A 1 -18.17 27.03 -10.88
N THR A 2 -19.46 27.05 -11.15
CA THR A 2 -20.42 26.91 -10.07
C THR A 2 -20.19 25.57 -9.38
N GLU A 3 -20.25 25.56 -8.05
CA GLU A 3 -20.20 24.33 -7.31
C GLU A 3 -21.22 23.35 -7.85
N TYR A 4 -20.73 22.21 -8.29
CA TYR A 4 -21.60 21.16 -8.75
C TYR A 4 -22.10 20.40 -7.54
N ASP A 5 -23.39 20.41 -7.31
CA ASP A 5 -23.97 19.73 -6.16
C ASP A 5 -24.09 18.22 -6.46
N TYR A 6 -22.98 17.54 -6.31
CA TYR A 6 -22.91 16.09 -6.53
C TYR A 6 -23.89 15.31 -5.66
N TRP A 7 -24.23 15.84 -4.49
CA TRP A 7 -25.15 15.18 -3.57
C TRP A 7 -26.57 15.09 -4.09
N LYS A 8 -26.96 16.03 -4.95
CA LYS A 8 -28.27 15.98 -5.62
C LYS A 8 -28.32 14.92 -6.71
N ILE A 9 -27.18 14.70 -7.40
CA ILE A 9 -27.08 13.71 -8.47
C ILE A 9 -26.85 12.32 -7.90
N PHE A 10 -26.06 12.23 -6.83
CA PHE A 10 -25.68 10.95 -6.20
C PHE A 10 -26.10 10.92 -4.72
N PRO A 11 -27.42 10.85 -4.43
CA PRO A 11 -27.89 10.94 -3.04
C PRO A 11 -27.43 9.80 -2.13
N ARG A 12 -26.94 8.70 -2.71
CA ARG A 12 -26.41 7.55 -1.96
C ARG A 12 -24.89 7.54 -1.88
N MET A 13 -24.25 8.60 -2.33
CA MET A 13 -22.80 8.69 -2.29
C MET A 13 -22.31 8.72 -0.84
N PRO A 14 -21.29 7.94 -0.48
CA PRO A 14 -20.79 7.95 0.89
C PRO A 14 -20.18 9.30 1.22
N LYS A 15 -20.35 9.74 2.46
CA LYS A 15 -19.78 11.02 2.95
C LYS A 15 -18.29 10.92 3.21
N LYS A 16 -17.77 9.72 3.39
CA LYS A 16 -16.38 9.45 3.71
C LYS A 16 -15.92 8.21 2.95
N VAL A 17 -14.72 8.28 2.40
CA VAL A 17 -14.06 7.15 1.74
C VAL A 17 -12.67 6.95 2.31
N THR A 18 -12.19 5.71 2.28
CA THR A 18 -10.81 5.38 2.61
C THR A 18 -10.04 5.18 1.31
N ILE A 19 -8.92 5.87 1.18
CA ILE A 19 -8.07 5.73 0.01
C ILE A 19 -7.07 4.61 0.27
N GLY A 20 -6.99 3.67 -0.67
CA GLY A 20 -5.99 2.62 -0.69
C GLY A 20 -4.97 2.85 -1.78
N ASP A 21 -3.71 2.51 -1.52
CA ASP A 21 -2.64 2.57 -2.50
C ASP A 21 -2.33 1.18 -3.03
N ILE A 22 -2.20 1.06 -4.34
CA ILE A 22 -1.90 -0.20 -5.03
C ILE A 22 -0.66 -0.11 -5.91
N THR A 23 0.16 0.95 -5.73
CA THR A 23 1.29 1.24 -6.62
C THR A 23 2.29 0.10 -6.68
N VAL A 24 2.72 -0.41 -5.52
CA VAL A 24 3.75 -1.45 -5.46
C VAL A 24 3.24 -2.78 -6.02
N ARG A 25 1.94 -3.05 -5.91
CA ARG A 25 1.37 -4.26 -6.50
C ARG A 25 0.95 -4.02 -7.95
N ASP A 26 -0.10 -3.26 -8.19
CA ASP A 26 -0.68 -3.09 -9.54
C ASP A 26 0.21 -2.24 -10.43
N GLY A 27 0.74 -1.15 -9.90
CA GLY A 27 1.60 -0.25 -10.67
C GLY A 27 2.88 -0.93 -11.14
N PHE A 28 3.52 -1.73 -10.30
CA PHE A 28 4.78 -2.40 -10.65
C PHE A 28 4.56 -3.70 -11.43
N GLN A 29 3.36 -4.25 -11.42
CA GLN A 29 3.06 -5.51 -12.12
C GLN A 29 3.33 -5.44 -13.63
N HIS A 30 3.19 -4.27 -14.22
CA HIS A 30 3.40 -4.06 -15.65
C HIS A 30 4.86 -3.83 -16.04
N LEU A 31 5.73 -3.66 -15.06
CA LEU A 31 7.14 -3.36 -15.34
C LEU A 31 7.91 -4.65 -15.59
N GLU A 32 8.64 -4.68 -16.71
CA GLU A 32 9.50 -5.81 -17.05
C GLU A 32 10.74 -5.85 -16.15
N LYS A 33 11.27 -4.68 -15.80
CA LYS A 33 12.42 -4.59 -14.91
C LYS A 33 12.00 -4.80 -13.47
N PHE A 34 12.72 -5.69 -12.78
CA PHE A 34 12.53 -5.90 -11.35
C PHE A 34 12.88 -4.64 -10.56
N ILE A 35 11.94 -4.16 -9.79
CA ILE A 35 12.19 -3.06 -8.84
C ILE A 35 12.82 -3.67 -7.60
N SER A 36 13.96 -3.14 -7.18
CA SER A 36 14.70 -3.72 -6.06
C SER A 36 13.86 -3.74 -4.78
N THR A 37 14.08 -4.76 -3.97
CA THR A 37 13.40 -4.88 -2.67
C THR A 37 13.62 -3.67 -1.78
N PRO A 38 14.86 -3.13 -1.63
CA PRO A 38 15.06 -1.90 -0.86
C PRO A 38 14.28 -0.70 -1.39
N ALA A 39 14.16 -0.56 -2.71
CA ALA A 39 13.38 0.53 -3.30
C ALA A 39 11.89 0.40 -2.96
N LYS A 40 11.34 -0.79 -3.04
CA LYS A 40 9.95 -1.06 -2.66
C LYS A 40 9.72 -0.78 -1.17
N ILE A 41 10.64 -1.19 -0.32
CA ILE A 41 10.58 -0.95 1.12
C ILE A 41 10.57 0.55 1.39
N THR A 42 11.48 1.31 0.78
CA THR A 42 11.52 2.76 0.94
C THR A 42 10.21 3.41 0.55
N TYR A 43 9.65 3.00 -0.60
CA TYR A 43 8.37 3.52 -1.06
C TYR A 43 7.24 3.23 -0.06
N LEU A 44 7.14 1.99 0.40
CA LEU A 44 6.10 1.59 1.35
C LEU A 44 6.23 2.30 2.69
N GLU A 45 7.44 2.46 3.21
CA GLU A 45 7.69 3.21 4.44
C GLU A 45 7.25 4.67 4.30
N GLU A 46 7.68 5.33 3.22
CA GLU A 46 7.31 6.73 2.98
C GLU A 46 5.81 6.90 2.82
N LEU A 47 5.16 5.95 2.18
CA LEU A 47 3.71 5.96 2.01
C LEU A 47 2.98 5.90 3.35
N ILE A 48 3.43 5.03 4.24
CA ILE A 48 2.87 4.91 5.59
C ILE A 48 3.13 6.18 6.39
N PHE A 49 4.35 6.71 6.32
CA PHE A 49 4.71 7.95 7.01
C PHE A 49 3.93 9.16 6.48
N ALA A 50 3.56 9.15 5.22
CA ALA A 50 2.72 10.19 4.61
C ALA A 50 1.24 10.12 5.03
N GLY A 51 0.83 9.06 5.71
CA GLY A 51 -0.52 8.92 6.24
C GLY A 51 -1.40 7.88 5.57
N CYS A 52 -0.91 7.13 4.60
CA CYS A 52 -1.68 6.07 3.98
C CYS A 52 -1.91 4.93 4.98
N ARG A 53 -3.16 4.48 5.10
CA ARG A 53 -3.55 3.46 6.09
C ARG A 53 -4.11 2.19 5.46
N ASN A 54 -4.16 2.12 4.13
CA ASN A 54 -4.65 0.95 3.41
C ASN A 54 -3.77 0.75 2.18
N ILE A 55 -2.99 -0.32 2.18
CA ILE A 55 -1.97 -0.56 1.16
C ILE A 55 -2.05 -2.00 0.67
N GLU A 56 -2.13 -2.16 -0.64
CA GLU A 56 -1.95 -3.45 -1.29
C GLU A 56 -0.46 -3.59 -1.61
N VAL A 57 0.22 -4.43 -0.84
CA VAL A 57 1.69 -4.46 -0.78
C VAL A 57 2.29 -5.28 -1.92
N THR A 58 1.68 -6.40 -2.26
CA THR A 58 2.32 -7.39 -3.13
C THR A 58 1.32 -8.41 -3.68
N ASN A 59 1.84 -9.37 -4.44
CA ASN A 59 1.10 -10.51 -4.95
C ASN A 59 1.79 -11.79 -4.46
N LEU A 60 1.05 -12.66 -3.81
CA LEU A 60 1.53 -13.93 -3.26
C LEU A 60 1.39 -15.11 -4.24
N GLY A 61 1.10 -14.83 -5.50
CA GLY A 61 1.06 -15.84 -6.55
C GLY A 61 2.43 -16.47 -6.82
N ASN A 62 2.46 -17.40 -7.78
CA ASN A 62 3.67 -18.13 -8.10
C ASN A 62 4.78 -17.18 -8.60
N PRO A 63 5.94 -17.10 -7.92
CA PRO A 63 7.04 -16.22 -8.32
C PRO A 63 7.59 -16.49 -9.71
N ARG A 64 7.44 -17.71 -10.23
CA ARG A 64 7.86 -18.05 -11.59
C ARG A 64 7.06 -17.31 -12.64
N ASN A 65 5.77 -17.08 -12.36
CA ASN A 65 4.87 -16.36 -13.26
C ASN A 65 4.93 -14.86 -13.05
N MET A 66 5.32 -14.44 -11.84
CA MET A 66 5.37 -13.03 -11.45
C MET A 66 6.67 -12.71 -10.72
N PRO A 67 7.80 -12.65 -11.44
CA PRO A 67 9.10 -12.41 -10.81
C PRO A 67 9.17 -11.08 -10.05
N GLN A 68 8.39 -10.07 -10.47
CA GLN A 68 8.34 -8.78 -9.79
C GLN A 68 7.95 -8.91 -8.32
N PHE A 69 7.21 -9.95 -7.96
CA PHE A 69 6.72 -10.17 -6.59
C PHE A 69 7.44 -11.31 -5.86
N SER A 70 8.61 -11.72 -6.36
CA SER A 70 9.38 -12.78 -5.71
C SER A 70 9.86 -12.42 -4.30
N ASP A 71 9.85 -11.13 -3.96
CA ASP A 71 10.22 -10.60 -2.66
C ASP A 71 9.02 -10.34 -1.73
N ALA A 72 7.86 -10.91 -2.03
CA ALA A 72 6.62 -10.65 -1.31
C ALA A 72 6.76 -10.88 0.20
N GLU A 73 7.34 -12.00 0.60
CA GLU A 73 7.50 -12.33 2.02
C GLU A 73 8.44 -11.37 2.73
N GLU A 74 9.50 -10.94 2.07
CA GLU A 74 10.44 -9.95 2.63
C GLU A 74 9.76 -8.62 2.90
N LEU A 75 8.94 -8.15 1.97
CA LEU A 75 8.20 -6.89 2.13
C LEU A 75 7.24 -6.96 3.32
N LEU A 76 6.47 -8.03 3.40
CA LEU A 76 5.50 -8.20 4.48
C LEU A 76 6.20 -8.36 5.83
N ALA A 77 7.29 -9.11 5.89
CA ALA A 77 8.07 -9.29 7.10
C ALA A 77 8.69 -7.98 7.56
N HIS A 78 9.18 -7.15 6.63
CA HIS A 78 9.75 -5.84 6.95
C HIS A 78 8.70 -4.93 7.61
N LEU A 79 7.52 -4.85 7.03
CA LEU A 79 6.46 -3.98 7.54
C LEU A 79 5.89 -4.44 8.89
N ARG A 80 6.13 -5.69 9.25
CA ARG A 80 5.75 -6.25 10.55
C ARG A 80 6.91 -6.34 11.52
N SER A 81 8.13 -5.97 11.10
CA SER A 81 9.31 -6.06 11.95
C SER A 81 9.22 -5.10 13.14
N ASP A 82 9.82 -5.49 14.25
CA ASP A 82 9.89 -4.66 15.44
C ASP A 82 10.59 -3.32 15.16
N ASN A 83 11.61 -3.34 14.31
CA ASN A 83 12.32 -2.15 13.91
C ASN A 83 11.38 -1.14 13.23
N PHE A 84 10.65 -1.58 12.22
CA PHE A 84 9.75 -0.68 11.49
C PHE A 84 8.58 -0.23 12.36
N VAL A 85 7.97 -1.15 13.09
CA VAL A 85 6.85 -0.84 14.00
C VAL A 85 7.26 0.21 15.03
N SER A 86 8.46 0.11 15.59
CA SER A 86 9.00 1.09 16.53
C SER A 86 9.25 2.44 15.87
N ARG A 87 9.80 2.47 14.68
CA ARG A 87 10.03 3.73 13.96
C ARG A 87 8.72 4.43 13.60
N ALA A 88 7.72 3.66 13.21
CA ALA A 88 6.38 4.19 12.94
C ALA A 88 5.75 4.77 14.22
N ALA A 89 5.87 4.06 15.34
CA ALA A 89 5.35 4.51 16.64
C ALA A 89 5.98 5.84 17.06
N LYS A 90 7.28 6.02 16.84
CA LYS A 90 7.97 7.30 17.12
C LYS A 90 7.41 8.46 16.29
N LYS A 91 6.80 8.19 15.16
CA LYS A 91 6.14 9.18 14.32
C LYS A 91 4.64 9.31 14.60
N GLY A 92 4.16 8.66 15.67
CA GLY A 92 2.75 8.68 16.05
C GLY A 92 1.87 7.74 15.24
N ILE A 93 2.45 6.75 14.58
CA ILE A 93 1.72 5.80 13.74
C ILE A 93 1.67 4.44 14.43
N ASP A 94 0.45 3.96 14.70
CA ASP A 94 0.22 2.61 15.18
C ASP A 94 0.02 1.71 13.96
N MET A 95 0.92 0.75 13.76
CA MET A 95 0.83 -0.17 12.62
C MET A 95 -0.40 -1.09 12.68
N ASN A 96 -1.04 -1.22 13.84
CA ASN A 96 -2.34 -1.91 13.93
C ASN A 96 -3.46 -1.17 13.19
N ASP A 97 -3.29 0.13 12.95
CA ASP A 97 -4.25 0.94 12.21
C ASP A 97 -4.00 0.89 10.69
N VAL A 98 -2.93 0.26 10.25
CA VAL A 98 -2.57 0.13 8.84
C VAL A 98 -3.01 -1.22 8.31
N VAL A 99 -3.87 -1.22 7.30
CA VAL A 99 -4.34 -2.43 6.64
C VAL A 99 -3.38 -2.76 5.49
N LEU A 100 -2.73 -3.90 5.60
CA LEU A 100 -1.84 -4.42 4.57
C LEU A 100 -2.54 -5.58 3.88
N THR A 101 -2.67 -5.51 2.56
CA THR A 101 -3.30 -6.57 1.78
C THR A 101 -2.35 -7.09 0.71
N ALA A 102 -2.63 -8.28 0.22
CA ALA A 102 -1.91 -8.89 -0.89
C ALA A 102 -2.90 -9.66 -1.76
N ILE A 103 -2.59 -9.72 -3.04
CA ILE A 103 -3.34 -10.57 -3.98
C ILE A 103 -2.77 -11.99 -3.91
N THR A 104 -3.63 -12.96 -4.07
CA THR A 104 -3.23 -14.38 -4.09
C THR A 104 -3.88 -15.12 -5.24
#